data_78bc992af0855cb3978f06aef0438bac
#
_entry.id   78bc992af0855cb3978f06aef0438bac
#
_cell.length_a   1.000
_cell.length_b   1.000
_cell.length_c   1.000
_cell.angle_alpha   90.00
_cell.angle_beta   90.00
_cell.angle_gamma   90.00
#
_symmetry.space_group_name_H-M   'P 1'
#
loop_
_entity.id
_entity.type
_entity.pdbx_description
1 polymer ?
#
loop_
_entity_poly.entity_id
_entity_poly.type
_entity_poly.pdbx_seq_one_letter_code
_entity_poly.pdbx_strand_id
1 'polypeptide(L)'
;MGTRSTEESQRFRPSSREDQVVQKAQEHFERTLISIQGQLAGSVAALESSYADSELNYGEIFVRDNVPVMIYLLVQGRFAIVKQFLKVCLDLQSTSVQTRGVFPTSFVEEEGNLVADYGQRSIGRITSVDPSLWWPILCWIYVKRSGDTDFVGAQKYNVEFNSF
;
A
#
# COMPACT_ATOMS: atom_id res chain seq x y z
N MET A 1 41.50 -19.84 26.64
CA MET A 1 41.70 -18.48 26.13
C MET A 1 40.65 -18.25 25.08
N GLY A 2 39.53 -17.64 25.46
CA GLY A 2 38.39 -17.38 24.58
C GLY A 2 38.30 -15.89 24.29
N THR A 3 38.44 -15.55 23.04
CA THR A 3 38.20 -14.19 22.57
C THR A 3 36.68 -14.04 22.24
N ARG A 4 35.97 -13.32 23.12
CA ARG A 4 34.64 -12.81 22.84
C ARG A 4 34.79 -11.72 21.79
N SER A 5 34.32 -11.94 20.58
CA SER A 5 34.02 -10.89 19.63
C SER A 5 32.67 -10.25 20.00
N THR A 6 32.74 -9.13 20.65
CA THR A 6 31.63 -8.20 20.88
C THR A 6 31.39 -7.47 19.57
N GLU A 7 30.47 -7.95 18.74
CA GLU A 7 29.86 -7.14 17.72
C GLU A 7 28.90 -6.16 18.38
N GLU A 8 29.43 -5.03 18.81
CA GLU A 8 28.64 -3.87 19.19
C GLU A 8 27.92 -3.37 17.93
N SER A 9 26.63 -3.63 17.89
CA SER A 9 25.70 -2.97 16.98
C SER A 9 25.92 -1.46 17.07
N GLN A 10 26.69 -0.88 16.16
CA GLN A 10 26.83 0.58 16.05
C GLN A 10 25.46 1.15 15.74
N ARG A 11 24.73 1.58 16.77
CA ARG A 11 23.55 2.42 16.60
C ARG A 11 23.98 3.69 15.89
N PHE A 12 23.58 3.86 14.64
CA PHE A 12 23.76 5.08 13.88
C PHE A 12 23.24 6.26 14.73
N ARG A 13 24.14 7.13 15.17
CA ARG A 13 23.77 8.40 15.83
C ARG A 13 23.75 9.47 14.74
N PRO A 14 22.62 10.10 14.47
CA PRO A 14 22.56 11.18 13.49
C PRO A 14 23.55 12.28 13.87
N SER A 15 24.43 12.63 12.95
CA SER A 15 25.55 13.55 13.19
C SER A 15 25.18 15.00 12.90
N SER A 16 24.12 15.23 12.14
CA SER A 16 23.65 16.56 11.75
C SER A 16 22.19 16.79 12.10
N ARG A 17 21.75 18.06 12.08
CA ARG A 17 20.34 18.42 12.24
C ARG A 17 19.48 17.83 11.11
N GLU A 18 20.05 17.74 9.90
CA GLU A 18 19.39 17.16 8.72
C GLU A 18 19.13 15.67 8.91
N ASP A 19 20.13 14.92 9.39
CA ASP A 19 20.00 13.50 9.69
C ASP A 19 18.91 13.24 10.73
N GLN A 20 18.81 14.09 11.75
CA GLN A 20 17.76 13.98 12.78
C GLN A 20 16.36 14.20 12.19
N VAL A 21 16.21 15.16 11.27
CA VAL A 21 14.92 15.43 10.59
C VAL A 21 14.53 14.24 9.71
N VAL A 22 15.48 13.72 8.93
CA VAL A 22 15.26 12.56 8.07
C VAL A 22 14.86 11.32 8.89
N GLN A 23 15.59 11.06 9.98
CA GLN A 23 15.26 9.94 10.86
C GLN A 23 13.87 10.08 11.45
N LYS A 24 13.51 11.27 11.95
CA LYS A 24 12.19 11.52 12.51
C LYS A 24 11.07 11.38 11.47
N ALA A 25 11.31 11.85 10.25
CA ALA A 25 10.36 11.68 9.14
C ALA A 25 10.16 10.20 8.81
N GLN A 26 11.23 9.41 8.81
CA GLN A 26 11.16 7.97 8.58
C GLN A 26 10.40 7.25 9.70
N GLU A 27 10.64 7.60 10.96
CA GLU A 27 9.89 7.05 12.10
C GLU A 27 8.40 7.36 12.01
N HIS A 28 8.03 8.57 11.58
CA HIS A 28 6.63 8.95 11.37
C HIS A 28 6.03 8.16 10.19
N PHE A 29 6.77 8.04 9.09
CA PHE A 29 6.33 7.26 7.94
C PHE A 29 6.04 5.79 8.31
N GLU A 30 6.95 5.13 9.06
CA GLU A 30 6.73 3.74 9.48
C GLU A 30 5.45 3.57 10.30
N ARG A 31 5.04 4.57 11.07
CA ARG A 31 3.80 4.55 11.84
C ARG A 31 2.55 4.64 10.97
N THR A 32 2.65 5.17 9.75
CA THR A 32 1.50 5.24 8.83
C THR A 32 1.23 3.93 8.13
N LEU A 33 2.22 3.01 8.13
CA LEU A 33 2.07 1.71 7.48
C LEU A 33 1.16 0.81 8.31
N ILE A 34 0.13 0.28 7.67
CA ILE A 34 -0.82 -0.64 8.29
C ILE A 34 -0.83 -2.01 7.62
N SER A 35 -1.27 -3.00 8.39
CA SER A 35 -1.38 -4.37 7.92
C SER A 35 -2.80 -4.67 7.45
N ILE A 36 -2.89 -5.47 6.39
CA ILE A 36 -4.11 -6.11 5.92
C ILE A 36 -3.85 -7.61 5.96
N GLN A 37 -4.72 -8.35 6.63
CA GLN A 37 -4.57 -9.80 6.82
C GLN A 37 -3.19 -10.19 7.40
N GLY A 38 -2.71 -9.39 8.35
CA GLY A 38 -1.44 -9.63 9.04
C GLY A 38 -0.18 -9.28 8.25
N GLN A 39 -0.28 -8.70 7.05
CA GLN A 39 0.86 -8.27 6.24
C GLN A 39 0.76 -6.77 5.96
N LEU A 40 1.89 -6.05 6.06
CA LEU A 40 1.93 -4.64 5.70
C LEU A 40 1.50 -4.45 4.24
N ALA A 41 0.49 -3.62 4.03
CA ALA A 41 -0.17 -3.48 2.73
C ALA A 41 -0.42 -2.05 2.29
N GLY A 42 -0.14 -1.05 3.09
CA GLY A 42 -0.36 0.33 2.70
C GLY A 42 -0.10 1.33 3.80
N SER A 43 -0.33 2.59 3.48
CA SER A 43 -0.21 3.73 4.37
C SER A 43 -1.54 4.45 4.47
N VAL A 44 -1.84 4.96 5.66
CA VAL A 44 -3.03 5.77 5.95
C VAL A 44 -2.65 7.20 6.27
N ALA A 45 -3.57 8.15 6.05
CA ALA A 45 -3.33 9.56 6.30
C ALA A 45 -3.36 9.90 7.81
N ALA A 46 -4.18 9.19 8.60
CA ALA A 46 -4.27 9.37 10.03
C ALA A 46 -4.59 8.05 10.74
N LEU A 47 -3.85 7.78 11.83
CA LEU A 47 -4.02 6.58 12.67
C LEU A 47 -4.91 6.86 13.90
N GLU A 48 -5.16 8.11 14.23
CA GLU A 48 -5.82 8.46 15.48
C GLU A 48 -7.35 8.38 15.36
N SER A 49 -7.94 7.74 16.35
CA SER A 49 -9.40 7.60 16.52
C SER A 49 -10.13 8.94 16.75
N SER A 50 -9.42 10.05 16.97
CA SER A 50 -10.02 11.38 17.07
C SER A 50 -10.75 11.82 15.79
N TYR A 51 -10.46 11.16 14.68
CA TYR A 51 -11.16 11.35 13.41
C TYR A 51 -12.22 10.27 13.13
N ALA A 52 -12.35 9.26 14.01
CA ALA A 52 -13.35 8.19 13.86
C ALA A 52 -14.80 8.69 13.90
N ASP A 53 -15.03 9.82 14.58
CA ASP A 53 -16.32 10.52 14.61
C ASP A 53 -16.51 11.52 13.46
N SER A 54 -15.48 11.72 12.63
CA SER A 54 -15.59 12.56 11.45
C SER A 54 -16.10 11.71 10.27
N GLU A 55 -16.91 12.31 9.41
CA GLU A 55 -17.31 11.70 8.11
C GLU A 55 -16.10 11.47 7.17
N LEU A 56 -14.88 11.65 7.69
CA LEU A 56 -13.62 11.59 6.96
C LEU A 56 -12.98 10.21 7.17
N ASN A 57 -12.81 9.47 6.10
CA ASN A 57 -12.25 8.11 6.07
C ASN A 57 -10.71 8.08 6.02
N TYR A 58 -10.02 8.92 6.79
CA TYR A 58 -8.54 9.00 6.79
C TYR A 58 -7.83 7.75 7.29
N GLY A 59 -8.54 6.84 7.95
CA GLY A 59 -8.03 5.53 8.36
C GLY A 59 -8.05 4.48 7.24
N GLU A 60 -8.57 4.80 6.07
CA GLU A 60 -8.57 3.89 4.91
C GLU A 60 -7.29 4.04 4.07
N ILE A 61 -6.90 2.97 3.38
CA ILE A 61 -5.83 2.99 2.40
C ILE A 61 -6.38 3.50 1.07
N PHE A 62 -6.07 4.75 0.72
CA PHE A 62 -6.43 5.33 -0.57
C PHE A 62 -5.46 4.85 -1.64
N VAL A 63 -5.97 4.22 -2.70
CA VAL A 63 -5.14 3.59 -3.72
C VAL A 63 -4.26 4.61 -4.43
N ARG A 64 -4.82 5.74 -4.86
CA ARG A 64 -4.07 6.81 -5.54
C ARG A 64 -2.97 7.38 -4.64
N ASP A 65 -3.30 7.67 -3.39
CA ASP A 65 -2.38 8.33 -2.46
C ASP A 65 -1.23 7.40 -2.05
N ASN A 66 -1.46 6.09 -2.13
CA ASN A 66 -0.44 5.09 -1.87
C ASN A 66 0.54 4.87 -3.04
N VAL A 67 0.26 5.34 -4.26
CA VAL A 67 1.18 5.16 -5.39
C VAL A 67 2.58 5.72 -5.12
N PRO A 68 2.75 7.00 -4.70
CA PRO A 68 4.08 7.52 -4.35
C PRO A 68 4.71 6.78 -3.16
N VAL A 69 3.91 6.34 -2.19
CA VAL A 69 4.36 5.53 -1.06
C VAL A 69 4.95 4.20 -1.55
N MET A 70 4.26 3.51 -2.45
CA MET A 70 4.72 2.24 -3.02
C MET A 70 5.97 2.42 -3.86
N ILE A 71 6.08 3.51 -4.63
CA ILE A 71 7.30 3.84 -5.39
C ILE A 71 8.47 4.06 -4.43
N TYR A 72 8.27 4.78 -3.34
CA TYR A 72 9.28 4.98 -2.30
C TYR A 72 9.74 3.65 -1.70
N LEU A 73 8.79 2.76 -1.35
CA LEU A 73 9.08 1.43 -0.82
C LEU A 73 9.84 0.55 -1.83
N LEU A 74 9.55 0.67 -3.13
CA LEU A 74 10.30 -0.01 -4.20
C LEU A 74 11.75 0.49 -4.29
N VAL A 75 11.98 1.78 -4.11
CA VAL A 75 13.35 2.34 -4.06
C VAL A 75 14.11 1.78 -2.85
N GLN A 76 13.42 1.59 -1.73
CA GLN A 76 14.00 1.00 -0.51
C GLN A 76 14.14 -0.53 -0.55
N GLY A 77 13.70 -1.20 -1.62
CA GLY A 77 13.76 -2.66 -1.73
C GLY A 77 12.71 -3.40 -0.89
N ARG A 78 11.71 -2.71 -0.35
CA ARG A 78 10.63 -3.30 0.48
C ARG A 78 9.53 -3.92 -0.38
N PHE A 79 9.92 -4.84 -1.24
CA PHE A 79 9.05 -5.43 -2.27
C PHE A 79 7.84 -6.18 -1.72
N ALA A 80 7.95 -6.79 -0.55
CA ALA A 80 6.87 -7.56 0.05
C ALA A 80 5.62 -6.71 0.32
N ILE A 81 5.81 -5.46 0.80
CA ILE A 81 4.69 -4.54 1.08
C ILE A 81 3.99 -4.15 -0.22
N VAL A 82 4.77 -3.82 -1.25
CA VAL A 82 4.22 -3.44 -2.56
C VAL A 82 3.48 -4.61 -3.21
N LYS A 83 4.03 -5.82 -3.11
CA LYS A 83 3.36 -7.04 -3.59
C LYS A 83 2.01 -7.25 -2.91
N GLN A 84 1.97 -7.09 -1.58
CA GLN A 84 0.73 -7.25 -0.81
C GLN A 84 -0.30 -6.16 -1.18
N PHE A 85 0.13 -4.91 -1.31
CA PHE A 85 -0.74 -3.83 -1.78
C PHE A 85 -1.36 -4.14 -3.14
N LEU A 86 -0.53 -4.52 -4.12
CA LEU A 86 -0.99 -4.86 -5.47
C LEU A 86 -1.97 -6.03 -5.47
N LYS A 87 -1.69 -7.06 -4.63
CA LYS A 87 -2.56 -8.22 -4.49
C LYS A 87 -3.91 -7.84 -3.89
N VAL A 88 -3.92 -7.10 -2.78
CA VAL A 88 -5.17 -6.66 -2.12
C VAL A 88 -6.01 -5.82 -3.08
N CYS A 89 -5.41 -4.86 -3.81
CA CYS A 89 -6.12 -4.10 -4.82
C CYS A 89 -6.77 -5.01 -5.88
N LEU A 90 -6.06 -6.03 -6.33
CA LEU A 90 -6.56 -6.96 -7.34
C LEU A 90 -7.71 -7.82 -6.79
N ASP A 91 -7.57 -8.34 -5.58
CA ASP A 91 -8.61 -9.14 -4.91
C ASP A 91 -9.89 -8.32 -4.67
N LEU A 92 -9.75 -6.99 -4.61
CA LEU A 92 -10.84 -6.03 -4.44
C LEU A 92 -11.34 -5.42 -5.76
N GLN A 93 -10.98 -5.95 -6.93
CA GLN A 93 -11.60 -5.48 -8.16
C GLN A 93 -13.11 -5.69 -8.13
N SER A 94 -13.84 -4.69 -8.63
CA SER A 94 -15.30 -4.78 -8.70
C SER A 94 -15.76 -5.93 -9.58
N THR A 95 -16.67 -6.74 -9.08
CA THR A 95 -17.34 -7.82 -9.80
C THR A 95 -18.72 -7.43 -10.32
N SER A 96 -19.19 -6.23 -9.99
CA SER A 96 -20.48 -5.69 -10.45
C SER A 96 -20.48 -5.57 -11.98
N VAL A 97 -21.62 -5.84 -12.59
CA VAL A 97 -21.76 -5.80 -14.07
C VAL A 97 -21.38 -4.43 -14.65
N GLN A 98 -21.74 -3.33 -13.95
CA GLN A 98 -21.50 -1.96 -14.42
C GLN A 98 -20.06 -1.50 -14.22
N THR A 99 -19.35 -2.05 -13.23
CA THR A 99 -18.01 -1.59 -12.82
C THR A 99 -16.98 -2.71 -12.78
N ARG A 100 -17.23 -3.80 -13.52
CA ARG A 100 -16.33 -4.96 -13.52
C ARG A 100 -14.92 -4.57 -13.88
N GLY A 101 -13.97 -4.97 -13.01
CA GLY A 101 -12.55 -4.69 -13.18
C GLY A 101 -12.09 -3.32 -12.70
N VAL A 102 -13.00 -2.45 -12.22
CA VAL A 102 -12.61 -1.18 -11.60
C VAL A 102 -11.96 -1.45 -10.25
N PHE A 103 -10.85 -0.80 -9.98
CA PHE A 103 -10.17 -0.84 -8.69
C PHE A 103 -10.87 0.09 -7.68
N PRO A 104 -10.84 -0.23 -6.37
CA PRO A 104 -11.44 0.63 -5.37
C PRO A 104 -10.71 1.98 -5.27
N THR A 105 -11.43 3.00 -4.81
CA THR A 105 -10.85 4.29 -4.43
C THR A 105 -10.01 4.14 -3.17
N SER A 106 -10.54 3.41 -2.19
CA SER A 106 -9.90 3.08 -0.93
C SER A 106 -10.37 1.74 -0.40
N PHE A 107 -9.67 1.21 0.60
CA PHE A 107 -10.04 -0.02 1.29
C PHE A 107 -9.54 -0.01 2.73
N VAL A 108 -10.17 -0.85 3.55
CA VAL A 108 -9.83 -1.05 4.97
C VAL A 108 -10.11 -2.49 5.37
N GLU A 109 -9.52 -2.94 6.46
CA GLU A 109 -9.90 -4.20 7.13
C GLU A 109 -10.79 -3.88 8.34
N GLU A 110 -12.04 -4.31 8.30
CA GLU A 110 -13.02 -4.16 9.38
C GLU A 110 -13.39 -5.55 9.90
N GLU A 111 -13.15 -5.81 11.18
CA GLU A 111 -13.48 -7.11 11.82
C GLU A 111 -12.94 -8.33 11.04
N GLY A 112 -11.76 -8.21 10.46
CA GLY A 112 -11.11 -9.27 9.68
C GLY A 112 -11.61 -9.39 8.23
N ASN A 113 -12.53 -8.53 7.80
CA ASN A 113 -13.03 -8.52 6.44
C ASN A 113 -12.46 -7.32 5.66
N LEU A 114 -12.10 -7.56 4.41
CA LEU A 114 -11.72 -6.49 3.49
C LEU A 114 -12.96 -5.76 3.00
N VAL A 115 -13.00 -4.45 3.23
CA VAL A 115 -14.07 -3.58 2.78
C VAL A 115 -13.51 -2.58 1.79
N ALA A 116 -14.06 -2.58 0.58
CA ALA A 116 -13.67 -1.69 -0.50
C ALA A 116 -14.67 -0.54 -0.67
N ASP A 117 -14.19 0.67 -0.92
CA ASP A 117 -14.98 1.81 -1.33
C ASP A 117 -14.74 2.14 -2.80
N TYR A 118 -15.81 2.21 -3.59
CA TYR A 118 -15.76 2.62 -4.99
C TYR A 118 -16.32 4.03 -5.17
N GLY A 119 -16.23 4.87 -4.14
CA GLY A 119 -16.68 6.26 -4.12
C GLY A 119 -18.00 6.51 -3.40
N GLN A 120 -18.60 5.50 -2.75
CA GLN A 120 -19.83 5.67 -1.99
C GLN A 120 -19.63 6.46 -0.70
N ARG A 121 -18.47 6.30 -0.06
CA ARG A 121 -18.08 6.95 1.20
C ARG A 121 -17.25 8.22 0.97
N SER A 122 -16.82 8.48 -0.26
CA SER A 122 -15.98 9.65 -0.54
C SER A 122 -16.79 10.94 -0.49
N ILE A 123 -16.13 12.03 -0.11
CA ILE A 123 -16.70 13.37 -0.17
C ILE A 123 -17.09 13.65 -1.63
N GLY A 124 -18.37 13.94 -1.86
CA GLY A 124 -18.92 14.20 -3.20
C GLY A 124 -19.38 12.93 -3.96
N ARG A 125 -19.26 11.74 -3.39
CA ARG A 125 -19.69 10.45 -3.98
C ARG A 125 -19.18 10.23 -5.41
N ILE A 126 -17.91 10.56 -5.64
CA ILE A 126 -17.28 10.45 -6.96
C ILE A 126 -16.40 9.21 -6.95
N THR A 127 -16.68 8.28 -7.87
CA THR A 127 -15.78 7.14 -8.12
C THR A 127 -14.51 7.64 -8.80
N SER A 128 -13.36 7.36 -8.19
CA SER A 128 -12.07 7.64 -8.77
C SER A 128 -11.75 6.58 -9.83
N VAL A 129 -11.46 6.98 -11.06
CA VAL A 129 -11.06 6.05 -12.15
C VAL A 129 -9.56 5.86 -12.24
N ASP A 130 -8.80 6.77 -11.63
CA ASP A 130 -7.33 6.76 -11.67
C ASP A 130 -6.67 5.56 -10.97
N PRO A 131 -7.23 4.91 -9.93
CA PRO A 131 -6.68 3.65 -9.42
C PRO A 131 -6.50 2.58 -10.49
N SER A 132 -7.44 2.49 -11.44
CA SER A 132 -7.39 1.53 -12.55
C SER A 132 -6.27 1.83 -13.55
N LEU A 133 -5.79 3.06 -13.61
CA LEU A 133 -4.63 3.46 -14.40
C LEU A 133 -3.32 3.26 -13.63
N TRP A 134 -3.32 3.59 -12.34
CA TRP A 134 -2.12 3.50 -11.52
C TRP A 134 -1.71 2.07 -11.19
N TRP A 135 -2.66 1.18 -11.00
CA TRP A 135 -2.35 -0.20 -10.63
C TRP A 135 -1.43 -0.91 -11.65
N PRO A 136 -1.74 -0.94 -12.98
CA PRO A 136 -0.88 -1.60 -13.96
C PRO A 136 0.50 -0.91 -14.08
N ILE A 137 0.57 0.42 -13.92
CA ILE A 137 1.83 1.15 -13.93
C ILE A 137 2.69 0.71 -12.74
N LEU A 138 2.12 0.71 -11.54
CA LEU A 138 2.82 0.29 -10.33
C LEU A 138 3.23 -1.19 -10.38
N CYS A 139 2.36 -2.06 -10.90
CA CYS A 139 2.65 -3.47 -11.11
C CYS A 139 3.85 -3.66 -12.05
N TRP A 140 3.90 -2.93 -13.14
CA TRP A 140 5.02 -2.95 -14.07
C TRP A 140 6.32 -2.50 -13.40
N ILE A 141 6.30 -1.40 -12.64
CA ILE A 141 7.47 -0.90 -11.89
C ILE A 141 7.92 -1.96 -10.86
N TYR A 142 6.96 -2.57 -10.13
CA TYR A 142 7.23 -3.63 -9.16
C TYR A 142 7.99 -4.79 -9.82
N VAL A 143 7.47 -5.34 -10.91
CA VAL A 143 8.09 -6.47 -11.61
C VAL A 143 9.50 -6.10 -12.12
N LYS A 144 9.65 -4.92 -12.70
CA LYS A 144 10.96 -4.43 -13.18
C LYS A 144 11.98 -4.28 -12.07
N ARG A 145 11.57 -3.88 -10.87
CA ARG A 145 12.46 -3.63 -9.73
C ARG A 145 12.74 -4.89 -8.91
N SER A 146 11.74 -5.75 -8.72
CA SER A 146 11.84 -6.97 -7.92
C SER A 146 12.32 -8.19 -8.69
N GLY A 147 12.12 -8.24 -10.00
CA GLY A 147 12.32 -9.43 -10.83
C GLY A 147 11.22 -10.49 -10.68
N ASP A 148 10.15 -10.22 -9.93
CA ASP A 148 9.04 -11.15 -9.67
C ASP A 148 8.10 -11.24 -10.88
N THR A 149 8.53 -11.94 -11.91
CA THR A 149 7.72 -12.16 -13.13
C THR A 149 6.53 -13.10 -12.90
N ASP A 150 6.64 -13.98 -11.89
CA ASP A 150 5.60 -14.96 -11.56
C ASP A 150 4.35 -14.27 -11.01
N PHE A 151 4.50 -13.11 -10.38
CA PHE A 151 3.37 -12.32 -9.91
C PHE A 151 2.38 -11.99 -11.04
N VAL A 152 2.87 -11.57 -12.21
CA VAL A 152 2.01 -11.28 -13.37
C VAL A 152 1.49 -12.57 -14.01
N GLY A 153 2.30 -13.62 -14.05
CA GLY A 153 1.91 -14.92 -14.60
C GLY A 153 0.75 -15.55 -13.83
N ALA A 154 0.79 -15.50 -12.50
CA ALA A 154 -0.27 -16.01 -11.64
C ALA A 154 -1.58 -15.23 -11.76
N GLN A 155 -1.52 -13.94 -12.12
CA GLN A 155 -2.69 -13.07 -12.22
C GLN A 155 -3.41 -13.16 -13.58
N LYS A 156 -2.79 -13.76 -14.60
CA LYS A 156 -3.40 -13.91 -15.94
C LYS A 156 -4.73 -14.66 -15.95
N TYR A 157 -5.02 -15.44 -14.94
CA TYR A 157 -6.24 -16.26 -14.87
C TYR A 157 -7.46 -15.54 -14.30
N ASN A 158 -7.31 -14.39 -13.69
CA ASN A 158 -8.42 -13.64 -13.09
C ASN A 158 -8.92 -12.47 -13.95
N VAL A 159 -8.18 -12.10 -14.98
CA VAL A 159 -8.61 -11.11 -15.96
C VAL A 159 -9.10 -11.84 -17.19
N GLU A 160 -10.33 -12.36 -17.16
CA GLU A 160 -11.05 -12.67 -18.37
C GLU A 160 -11.30 -11.36 -19.12
N PHE A 161 -10.40 -11.00 -20.00
CA PHE A 161 -10.70 -10.09 -21.09
C PHE A 161 -11.68 -10.83 -22.01
N ASN A 162 -12.97 -10.77 -21.67
CA ASN A 162 -13.98 -11.12 -22.63
C ASN A 162 -13.87 -10.07 -23.75
N SER A 163 -13.29 -10.53 -24.86
CA SER A 163 -13.29 -9.83 -26.14
C SER A 163 -14.72 -9.39 -26.47
N PHE A 164 -14.85 -8.10 -26.71
CA PHE A 164 -16.01 -7.53 -27.36
C PHE A 164 -16.06 -7.94 -28.81
#